data_e8bdd4fdced4dfe267f1f8a5014fa64f
#
_entry.id   e8bdd4fdced4dfe267f1f8a5014fa64f
#
_cell.length_a   1.000
_cell.length_b   1.000
_cell.length_c   1.000
_cell.angle_alpha   90.00
_cell.angle_beta   90.00
_cell.angle_gamma   90.00
#
_symmetry.space_group_name_H-M   'P 1'
#
loop_
_entity.id
_entity.type
_entity.pdbx_description
1 polymer ?
#
loop_
_entity_poly.entity_id
_entity_poly.type
_entity_poly.pdbx_seq_one_letter_code
_entity_poly.pdbx_strand_id
1 'polypeptide(L)'
;MRQAKLLVMSTTMMLAACGDTKDAGQSAEALICKSDIKIEGMRMTPEALWAMGRIGELSVSPDNKQIVYSVAYYSVSQNKSNRELFVMNADGSDTKQITHTPYQENAAVWIKNGTKIAFLSNDNGSSQIYEMNPDGSGRRQLTNYDGDIEGFSISPDGKKILFISQVKTVKSTADKYPDLPKATGIIVTDLMYKHWDEWVTTAPHPFVADFDGNAISNIVDILDGEPYESPMKPWGGIEQLAWNTTSDKVAYTCRKKTGLAYAISTNSDIYVYDLNTKQTVNITEENKGYDTNPQYSPDGKYIAWQSMERDGYEADQNRLMVMNLETGEKRFASKGFESNVDAFI
;
A
#
# COMPACT_ATOMS: atom_id res chain seq x y z
N MET A 1 -23.85 58.67 -11.32
CA MET A 1 -22.77 58.35 -10.37
C MET A 1 -23.21 57.13 -9.54
N ARG A 2 -22.74 55.94 -9.92
CA ARG A 2 -22.95 54.70 -9.14
C ARG A 2 -21.58 54.23 -8.70
N GLN A 3 -21.35 54.27 -7.38
CA GLN A 3 -20.13 53.77 -6.77
C GLN A 3 -20.15 52.24 -6.74
N ALA A 4 -19.12 51.64 -7.34
CA ALA A 4 -18.85 50.22 -7.22
C ALA A 4 -18.10 49.98 -5.89
N LYS A 5 -18.68 49.16 -5.01
CA LYS A 5 -18.00 48.66 -3.80
C LYS A 5 -17.13 47.47 -4.18
N LEU A 6 -15.83 47.63 -4.03
CA LEU A 6 -14.81 46.58 -4.15
C LEU A 6 -14.89 45.70 -2.88
N LEU A 7 -15.28 44.44 -3.05
CA LEU A 7 -15.27 43.45 -1.98
C LEU A 7 -13.88 42.80 -1.93
N VAL A 8 -13.07 43.18 -0.96
CA VAL A 8 -11.79 42.55 -0.69
C VAL A 8 -12.09 41.29 0.13
N MET A 9 -11.97 40.10 -0.48
CA MET A 9 -11.93 38.83 0.26
C MET A 9 -10.54 38.66 0.90
N SER A 10 -10.50 38.89 2.22
CA SER A 10 -9.36 38.55 3.08
C SER A 10 -9.37 37.04 3.31
N THR A 11 -8.42 36.33 2.70
CA THR A 11 -8.15 34.94 3.00
C THR A 11 -7.39 34.86 4.32
N THR A 12 -8.13 34.66 5.41
CA THR A 12 -7.54 34.41 6.73
C THR A 12 -7.06 32.95 6.75
N MET A 13 -5.74 32.74 6.68
CA MET A 13 -5.13 31.45 7.02
C MET A 13 -5.42 31.19 8.50
N MET A 14 -6.30 30.24 8.81
CA MET A 14 -6.45 29.69 10.14
C MET A 14 -5.28 28.76 10.42
N LEU A 15 -4.34 29.21 11.22
CA LEU A 15 -3.45 28.34 11.98
C LEU A 15 -4.32 27.63 13.03
N ALA A 16 -4.65 26.35 12.77
CA ALA A 16 -5.33 25.51 13.75
C ALA A 16 -4.30 25.12 14.82
N ALA A 17 -4.28 25.86 15.92
CA ALA A 17 -3.65 25.39 17.15
C ALA A 17 -4.59 24.35 17.78
N CYS A 18 -4.09 23.14 18.08
CA CYS A 18 -4.79 22.14 18.88
C CYS A 18 -4.99 22.70 20.29
N GLY A 19 -6.17 23.19 20.59
CA GLY A 19 -6.56 23.67 21.91
C GLY A 19 -7.92 23.14 22.28
N ASP A 20 -8.04 22.51 23.46
CA ASP A 20 -9.30 22.07 24.05
C ASP A 20 -10.23 23.29 24.28
N THR A 21 -11.35 23.36 23.55
CA THR A 21 -12.46 24.22 23.91
C THR A 21 -13.65 23.36 24.27
N LYS A 22 -14.02 23.38 25.55
CA LYS A 22 -15.33 22.91 26.03
C LYS A 22 -16.35 23.97 25.67
N ASP A 23 -17.24 23.71 24.70
CA ASP A 23 -18.62 24.22 24.73
C ASP A 23 -19.51 23.49 23.71
N ALA A 24 -20.78 23.33 24.09
CA ALA A 24 -21.80 22.51 23.49
C ALA A 24 -22.44 23.16 22.25
N GLY A 25 -22.25 22.56 21.14
CA GLY A 25 -22.91 22.71 19.83
C GLY A 25 -22.22 21.73 18.92
N GLN A 26 -22.92 21.00 18.02
CA GLN A 26 -22.33 19.99 17.16
C GLN A 26 -20.97 20.49 16.58
N SER A 27 -19.90 20.28 17.34
CA SER A 27 -18.55 20.67 16.94
C SER A 27 -18.06 19.68 15.90
N ALA A 28 -17.51 20.18 14.81
CA ALA A 28 -16.68 19.37 13.94
C ALA A 28 -15.73 18.56 14.82
N GLU A 29 -15.70 17.24 14.63
CA GLU A 29 -14.84 16.34 15.42
C GLU A 29 -13.40 16.88 15.34
N ALA A 30 -12.75 17.08 16.50
CA ALA A 30 -11.41 17.66 16.54
C ALA A 30 -10.43 16.73 15.79
N LEU A 31 -9.53 17.30 14.99
CA LEU A 31 -8.51 16.57 14.25
C LEU A 31 -7.64 15.80 15.24
N ILE A 32 -7.48 14.50 15.01
CA ILE A 32 -6.58 13.66 15.82
C ILE A 32 -5.14 14.00 15.41
N CYS A 33 -4.36 14.47 16.36
CA CYS A 33 -2.98 14.88 16.17
C CYS A 33 -2.08 14.37 17.31
N LYS A 34 -0.83 14.78 17.33
CA LYS A 34 0.12 14.43 18.39
C LYS A 34 -0.46 14.77 19.76
N SER A 35 -0.45 13.80 20.68
CA SER A 35 -0.92 13.99 22.06
C SER A 35 0.02 14.90 22.86
N ASP A 36 -0.56 15.78 23.69
CA ASP A 36 0.15 16.64 24.63
C ASP A 36 0.42 15.99 25.98
N ILE A 37 0.13 14.69 26.13
CA ILE A 37 0.32 13.96 27.40
C ILE A 37 1.75 14.07 27.87
N LYS A 38 1.93 14.44 29.13
CA LYS A 38 3.24 14.43 29.78
C LYS A 38 3.46 13.05 30.40
N ILE A 39 4.49 12.37 29.96
CA ILE A 39 4.92 11.08 30.54
C ILE A 39 5.73 11.40 31.79
N GLU A 40 5.17 11.09 32.96
CA GLU A 40 5.85 11.25 34.24
C GLU A 40 6.55 9.94 34.65
N GLY A 41 7.84 10.06 35.00
CA GLY A 41 8.67 8.92 35.39
C GLY A 41 9.15 8.05 34.23
N MET A 42 9.68 6.86 34.55
CA MET A 42 10.28 5.92 33.60
C MET A 42 9.39 4.70 33.29
N ARG A 43 8.11 4.75 33.62
CA ARG A 43 7.21 3.62 33.42
C ARG A 43 6.29 3.89 32.24
N MET A 44 6.20 2.92 31.32
CA MET A 44 5.20 2.92 30.27
C MET A 44 3.81 2.68 30.89
N THR A 45 2.85 3.57 30.59
CA THR A 45 1.44 3.39 30.90
C THR A 45 0.65 3.18 29.62
N PRO A 46 -0.59 2.63 29.68
CA PRO A 46 -1.43 2.51 28.48
C PRO A 46 -1.64 3.86 27.79
N GLU A 47 -1.84 4.95 28.52
CA GLU A 47 -2.02 6.29 27.99
C GLU A 47 -0.75 6.78 27.26
N ALA A 48 0.42 6.53 27.86
CA ALA A 48 1.70 6.87 27.23
C ALA A 48 1.90 6.08 25.93
N LEU A 49 1.56 4.79 25.91
CA LEU A 49 1.65 3.95 24.72
C LEU A 49 0.75 4.46 23.58
N TRP A 50 -0.49 4.83 23.89
CA TRP A 50 -1.43 5.36 22.90
C TRP A 50 -1.11 6.80 22.46
N ALA A 51 -0.42 7.56 23.29
CA ALA A 51 0.03 8.92 22.95
C ALA A 51 1.19 8.97 21.95
N MET A 52 1.90 7.86 21.75
CA MET A 52 3.01 7.80 20.80
C MET A 52 2.51 7.80 19.37
N GLY A 53 3.09 8.65 18.52
CA GLY A 53 2.93 8.55 17.07
C GLY A 53 3.60 7.28 16.54
N ARG A 54 2.96 6.61 15.60
CA ARG A 54 3.51 5.42 14.92
C ARG A 54 3.96 5.78 13.53
N ILE A 55 5.28 5.71 13.33
CA ILE A 55 5.90 5.92 12.03
C ILE A 55 5.49 4.75 11.13
N GLY A 56 5.01 5.11 9.94
CA GLY A 56 4.71 4.16 8.87
C GLY A 56 5.81 4.13 7.82
N GLU A 57 5.40 3.87 6.58
CA GLU A 57 6.28 3.76 5.42
C GLU A 57 7.09 5.04 5.22
N LEU A 58 8.31 4.88 4.74
CA LEU A 58 9.19 5.99 4.41
C LEU A 58 9.73 5.86 2.97
N SER A 59 10.02 7.01 2.33
CA SER A 59 10.65 7.06 1.02
C SER A 59 11.72 8.15 0.99
N VAL A 60 12.89 7.79 0.46
CA VAL A 60 14.03 8.71 0.31
C VAL A 60 13.93 9.41 -1.04
N SER A 61 14.19 10.72 -1.08
CA SER A 61 14.21 11.48 -2.34
C SER A 61 15.31 10.98 -3.28
N PRO A 62 15.13 11.09 -4.61
CA PRO A 62 16.11 10.60 -5.59
C PRO A 62 17.51 11.24 -5.45
N ASP A 63 17.62 12.42 -4.85
CA ASP A 63 18.90 13.10 -4.57
C ASP A 63 19.47 12.73 -3.18
N ASN A 64 18.83 11.82 -2.45
CA ASN A 64 19.18 11.37 -1.09
C ASN A 64 19.22 12.47 -0.02
N LYS A 65 18.52 13.60 -0.23
CA LYS A 65 18.57 14.72 0.71
C LYS A 65 17.38 14.78 1.65
N GLN A 66 16.24 14.23 1.27
CA GLN A 66 15.00 14.30 2.03
C GLN A 66 14.36 12.93 2.19
N ILE A 67 13.57 12.80 3.23
CA ILE A 67 12.77 11.61 3.52
C ILE A 67 11.33 12.08 3.72
N VAL A 68 10.38 11.46 2.98
CA VAL A 68 8.95 11.55 3.27
C VAL A 68 8.53 10.31 4.04
N TYR A 69 7.68 10.49 5.06
CA TYR A 69 7.17 9.39 5.88
C TYR A 69 5.79 9.73 6.45
N SER A 70 5.07 8.70 6.91
CA SER A 70 3.78 8.88 7.56
C SER A 70 3.87 8.70 9.07
N VAL A 71 2.99 9.38 9.82
CA VAL A 71 2.82 9.16 11.26
C VAL A 71 1.34 9.03 11.59
N ALA A 72 0.96 7.92 12.23
CA ALA A 72 -0.39 7.73 12.75
C ALA A 72 -0.47 8.16 14.21
N TYR A 73 -1.47 8.96 14.55
CA TYR A 73 -1.86 9.35 15.90
C TYR A 73 -3.21 8.73 16.25
N TYR A 74 -3.44 8.47 17.52
CA TYR A 74 -4.61 7.75 18.01
C TYR A 74 -5.39 8.56 19.03
N SER A 75 -6.71 8.47 18.97
CA SER A 75 -7.65 8.97 19.99
C SER A 75 -8.39 7.79 20.59
N VAL A 76 -8.06 7.42 21.83
CA VAL A 76 -8.73 6.34 22.56
C VAL A 76 -10.20 6.67 22.80
N SER A 77 -10.51 7.93 23.12
CA SER A 77 -11.89 8.38 23.37
C SER A 77 -12.79 8.32 22.15
N GLN A 78 -12.23 8.56 20.95
CA GLN A 78 -12.97 8.49 19.69
C GLN A 78 -12.88 7.08 19.05
N ASN A 79 -12.02 6.20 19.57
CA ASN A 79 -11.66 4.90 18.97
C ASN A 79 -11.29 5.02 17.48
N LYS A 80 -10.47 6.03 17.17
CA LYS A 80 -10.06 6.38 15.81
C LYS A 80 -8.57 6.70 15.77
N SER A 81 -8.02 6.69 14.57
CA SER A 81 -6.69 7.20 14.27
C SER A 81 -6.75 8.20 13.12
N ASN A 82 -5.71 9.03 13.02
CA ASN A 82 -5.43 9.86 11.87
C ASN A 82 -3.97 9.67 11.46
N ARG A 83 -3.70 9.63 10.17
CA ARG A 83 -2.34 9.46 9.64
C ARG A 83 -2.00 10.63 8.73
N GLU A 84 -0.87 11.25 9.01
CA GLU A 84 -0.39 12.45 8.32
C GLU A 84 1.01 12.24 7.74
N LEU A 85 1.35 13.02 6.73
CA LEU A 85 2.65 12.97 6.07
C LEU A 85 3.60 14.04 6.60
N PHE A 86 4.87 13.66 6.66
CA PHE A 86 5.98 14.48 7.12
C PHE A 86 7.13 14.42 6.13
N VAL A 87 7.87 15.50 6.02
CA VAL A 87 9.16 15.56 5.30
C VAL A 87 10.23 16.04 6.26
N MET A 88 11.41 15.45 6.18
CA MET A 88 12.60 15.89 6.89
C MET A 88 13.84 15.78 6.00
N ASN A 89 14.91 16.45 6.35
CA ASN A 89 16.22 16.20 5.74
C ASN A 89 16.76 14.82 6.12
N ALA A 90 17.62 14.24 5.29
CA ALA A 90 18.18 12.91 5.52
C ALA A 90 19.03 12.81 6.81
N ASP A 91 19.51 13.94 7.33
CA ASP A 91 20.21 14.04 8.63
C ASP A 91 19.27 14.16 9.83
N GLY A 92 17.94 14.11 9.62
CA GLY A 92 16.92 14.26 10.64
C GLY A 92 16.53 15.71 10.98
N SER A 93 17.18 16.71 10.38
CA SER A 93 16.83 18.12 10.58
C SER A 93 15.63 18.56 9.76
N ASP A 94 15.08 19.74 10.06
CA ASP A 94 14.00 20.43 9.33
C ASP A 94 12.74 19.57 9.12
N THR A 95 12.33 18.81 10.14
CA THR A 95 11.12 18.00 10.13
C THR A 95 9.88 18.88 10.05
N LYS A 96 9.04 18.63 9.03
CA LYS A 96 7.78 19.34 8.79
C LYS A 96 6.64 18.37 8.54
N GLN A 97 5.51 18.61 9.17
CA GLN A 97 4.23 17.99 8.78
C GLN A 97 3.72 18.72 7.54
N ILE A 98 3.38 17.97 6.49
CA ILE A 98 2.99 18.53 5.19
C ILE A 98 1.51 18.28 4.84
N THR A 99 0.80 17.47 5.66
CA THR A 99 -0.65 17.28 5.58
C THR A 99 -1.30 17.56 6.92
N HIS A 100 -2.53 18.12 6.91
CA HIS A 100 -3.32 18.45 8.10
C HIS A 100 -4.79 18.19 7.79
N THR A 101 -5.17 16.92 7.64
CA THR A 101 -6.50 16.52 7.17
C THR A 101 -7.13 15.50 8.13
N PRO A 102 -8.45 15.33 8.12
CA PRO A 102 -9.10 14.26 8.88
C PRO A 102 -9.02 12.89 8.19
N TYR A 103 -8.26 12.78 7.11
CA TYR A 103 -8.16 11.59 6.26
C TYR A 103 -6.93 10.76 6.55
N GLN A 104 -6.91 9.51 6.06
CA GLN A 104 -5.75 8.64 6.18
C GLN A 104 -4.80 8.88 5.00
N GLU A 105 -3.62 9.43 5.26
CA GLU A 105 -2.60 9.71 4.24
C GLU A 105 -1.39 8.82 4.46
N ASN A 106 -1.12 7.96 3.48
CA ASN A 106 -0.10 6.91 3.60
C ASN A 106 0.57 6.58 2.25
N ALA A 107 1.46 5.60 2.23
CA ALA A 107 2.16 5.12 1.04
C ALA A 107 2.83 6.25 0.24
N ALA A 108 3.41 7.24 0.92
CA ALA A 108 4.01 8.38 0.26
C ALA A 108 5.32 8.03 -0.43
N VAL A 109 5.43 8.37 -1.72
CA VAL A 109 6.63 8.14 -2.54
C VAL A 109 7.01 9.39 -3.33
N TRP A 110 8.31 9.58 -3.55
CA TRP A 110 8.80 10.63 -4.41
C TRP A 110 8.57 10.28 -5.88
N ILE A 111 8.07 11.26 -6.63
CA ILE A 111 7.81 11.13 -8.07
C ILE A 111 8.41 12.32 -8.84
N LYS A 112 8.39 12.26 -10.17
CA LYS A 112 8.87 13.33 -11.06
C LYS A 112 10.26 13.85 -10.65
N ASN A 113 11.21 12.91 -10.46
CA ASN A 113 12.59 13.19 -10.03
C ASN A 113 12.67 13.99 -8.71
N GLY A 114 11.79 13.70 -7.75
CA GLY A 114 11.79 14.34 -6.43
C GLY A 114 11.11 15.70 -6.36
N THR A 115 10.48 16.17 -7.44
CA THR A 115 9.75 17.43 -7.45
C THR A 115 8.34 17.35 -6.89
N LYS A 116 7.80 16.14 -6.75
CA LYS A 116 6.46 15.85 -6.23
C LYS A 116 6.49 14.64 -5.30
N ILE A 117 5.48 14.55 -4.45
CA ILE A 117 5.17 13.38 -3.62
C ILE A 117 3.81 12.85 -4.06
N ALA A 118 3.74 11.56 -4.41
CA ALA A 118 2.47 10.84 -4.57
C ALA A 118 2.15 10.06 -3.31
N PHE A 119 0.88 9.94 -2.97
CA PHE A 119 0.42 9.27 -1.74
C PHE A 119 -1.02 8.80 -1.87
N LEU A 120 -1.45 7.91 -0.98
CA LEU A 120 -2.84 7.51 -0.85
C LEU A 120 -3.58 8.40 0.13
N SER A 121 -4.83 8.74 -0.21
CA SER A 121 -5.77 9.43 0.68
C SER A 121 -7.19 9.00 0.39
N ASN A 122 -8.02 8.93 1.44
CA ASN A 122 -9.46 8.64 1.34
C ASN A 122 -10.34 9.90 1.38
N ASP A 123 -9.82 11.03 0.94
CA ASP A 123 -10.45 12.36 0.94
C ASP A 123 -11.86 12.36 0.27
N ASN A 124 -12.03 11.59 -0.80
CA ASN A 124 -13.29 11.49 -1.54
C ASN A 124 -14.13 10.24 -1.18
N GLY A 125 -13.92 9.66 -0.01
CA GLY A 125 -14.68 8.50 0.48
C GLY A 125 -14.13 7.14 0.04
N SER A 126 -13.21 7.10 -0.94
CA SER A 126 -12.41 5.93 -1.32
C SER A 126 -10.93 6.27 -1.36
N SER A 127 -10.08 5.29 -1.11
CA SER A 127 -8.62 5.46 -1.17
C SER A 127 -8.17 5.64 -2.62
N GLN A 128 -7.58 6.80 -2.92
CA GLN A 128 -7.11 7.17 -4.25
C GLN A 128 -5.68 7.71 -4.18
N ILE A 129 -5.00 7.75 -5.32
CA ILE A 129 -3.66 8.34 -5.43
C ILE A 129 -3.80 9.86 -5.63
N TYR A 130 -3.08 10.61 -4.81
CA TYR A 130 -2.92 12.06 -4.87
C TYR A 130 -1.46 12.42 -5.11
N GLU A 131 -1.21 13.65 -5.57
CA GLU A 131 0.13 14.24 -5.56
C GLU A 131 0.11 15.62 -4.90
N MET A 132 1.28 16.05 -4.43
CA MET A 132 1.51 17.40 -3.92
C MET A 132 2.98 17.80 -4.05
N ASN A 133 3.28 19.08 -3.81
CA ASN A 133 4.66 19.55 -3.65
C ASN A 133 5.25 19.07 -2.30
N PRO A 134 6.58 18.99 -2.17
CA PRO A 134 7.22 18.60 -0.91
C PRO A 134 6.93 19.53 0.29
N ASP A 135 6.44 20.73 0.03
CA ASP A 135 5.98 21.67 1.05
C ASP A 135 4.50 21.51 1.44
N GLY A 136 3.80 20.51 0.88
CA GLY A 136 2.39 20.25 1.10
C GLY A 136 1.44 21.04 0.20
N SER A 137 1.93 21.99 -0.60
CA SER A 137 1.12 22.79 -1.52
C SER A 137 0.77 22.01 -2.80
N GLY A 138 -0.23 22.50 -3.54
CA GLY A 138 -0.57 21.95 -4.86
C GLY A 138 -1.14 20.53 -4.83
N ARG A 139 -1.78 20.13 -3.72
CA ARG A 139 -2.46 18.84 -3.58
C ARG A 139 -3.53 18.68 -4.67
N ARG A 140 -3.51 17.54 -5.36
CA ARG A 140 -4.54 17.15 -6.34
C ARG A 140 -4.64 15.64 -6.45
N GLN A 141 -5.81 15.16 -6.79
CA GLN A 141 -6.08 13.74 -7.06
C GLN A 141 -5.56 13.35 -8.45
N LEU A 142 -4.92 12.17 -8.54
CA LEU A 142 -4.41 11.59 -9.78
C LEU A 142 -5.30 10.48 -10.32
N THR A 143 -6.03 9.77 -9.45
CA THR A 143 -6.87 8.64 -9.83
C THR A 143 -8.32 8.89 -9.46
N ASN A 144 -9.23 8.39 -10.30
CA ASN A 144 -10.66 8.29 -10.00
C ASN A 144 -11.09 6.86 -10.37
N TYR A 145 -10.58 5.91 -9.61
CA TYR A 145 -10.86 4.49 -9.79
C TYR A 145 -12.13 4.11 -8.99
N ASP A 146 -12.95 3.22 -9.55
CA ASP A 146 -14.17 2.72 -8.88
C ASP A 146 -13.80 1.60 -7.90
N GLY A 147 -13.28 1.99 -6.75
CA GLY A 147 -12.80 1.13 -5.66
C GLY A 147 -11.68 1.78 -4.86
N ASP A 148 -11.24 1.11 -3.81
CA ASP A 148 -10.10 1.53 -3.01
C ASP A 148 -8.78 1.06 -3.65
N ILE A 149 -7.79 1.95 -3.65
CA ILE A 149 -6.40 1.60 -3.96
C ILE A 149 -5.68 1.33 -2.64
N GLU A 150 -5.18 0.11 -2.45
CA GLU A 150 -4.54 -0.34 -1.21
C GLU A 150 -3.01 -0.13 -1.19
N GLY A 151 -2.41 0.01 -2.36
CA GLY A 151 -0.99 0.27 -2.55
C GLY A 151 -0.70 0.58 -4.02
N PHE A 152 0.39 1.27 -4.30
CA PHE A 152 0.77 1.59 -5.67
C PHE A 152 2.27 1.73 -5.87
N SER A 153 2.70 1.62 -7.13
CA SER A 153 4.07 1.86 -7.58
C SER A 153 4.05 2.46 -8.97
N ILE A 154 4.90 3.46 -9.21
CA ILE A 154 5.03 4.08 -10.54
C ILE A 154 6.13 3.34 -11.30
N SER A 155 5.90 3.08 -12.59
CA SER A 155 6.90 2.45 -13.45
C SER A 155 8.17 3.29 -13.56
N PRO A 156 9.35 2.69 -13.78
CA PRO A 156 10.61 3.41 -13.91
C PRO A 156 10.61 4.54 -14.96
N ASP A 157 9.86 4.38 -16.06
CA ASP A 157 9.71 5.40 -17.09
C ASP A 157 8.67 6.49 -16.75
N GLY A 158 7.95 6.35 -15.63
CA GLY A 158 6.94 7.29 -15.14
C GLY A 158 5.63 7.31 -15.94
N LYS A 159 5.39 6.34 -16.84
CA LYS A 159 4.24 6.33 -17.77
C LYS A 159 3.14 5.34 -17.37
N LYS A 160 3.34 4.55 -16.32
CA LYS A 160 2.37 3.58 -15.83
C LYS A 160 2.30 3.60 -14.32
N ILE A 161 1.15 3.20 -13.80
CA ILE A 161 0.94 2.94 -12.38
C ILE A 161 0.54 1.47 -12.21
N LEU A 162 1.24 0.77 -11.34
CA LEU A 162 0.84 -0.51 -10.78
C LEU A 162 0.15 -0.24 -9.46
N PHE A 163 -1.03 -0.78 -9.24
CA PHE A 163 -1.77 -0.61 -8.00
C PHE A 163 -2.54 -1.87 -7.60
N ILE A 164 -2.91 -1.94 -6.33
CA ILE A 164 -3.66 -3.05 -5.74
C ILE A 164 -5.08 -2.58 -5.47
N SER A 165 -6.06 -3.38 -5.86
CA SER A 165 -7.46 -3.16 -5.50
C SER A 165 -8.19 -4.48 -5.33
N GLN A 166 -9.31 -4.46 -4.57
CA GLN A 166 -10.11 -5.64 -4.29
C GLN A 166 -11.04 -5.99 -5.46
N VAL A 167 -11.04 -7.26 -5.84
CA VAL A 167 -11.96 -7.83 -6.83
C VAL A 167 -12.92 -8.80 -6.16
N LYS A 168 -14.19 -8.75 -6.51
CA LYS A 168 -15.19 -9.68 -5.98
C LYS A 168 -14.99 -11.07 -6.58
N THR A 169 -14.54 -12.02 -5.77
CA THR A 169 -14.28 -13.40 -6.21
C THR A 169 -15.38 -14.37 -5.78
N VAL A 170 -16.19 -14.03 -4.78
CA VAL A 170 -17.25 -14.88 -4.24
C VAL A 170 -18.61 -14.23 -4.43
N LYS A 171 -19.56 -14.98 -5.00
CA LYS A 171 -20.94 -14.53 -5.12
C LYS A 171 -21.61 -14.43 -3.74
N SER A 172 -22.14 -13.26 -3.42
CA SER A 172 -22.93 -13.03 -2.21
C SER A 172 -24.27 -13.82 -2.26
N THR A 173 -24.96 -13.86 -1.13
CA THR A 173 -26.31 -14.45 -1.09
C THR A 173 -27.29 -13.68 -1.97
N ALA A 174 -27.18 -12.35 -2.04
CA ALA A 174 -28.00 -11.53 -2.93
C ALA A 174 -27.69 -11.78 -4.41
N ASP A 175 -26.44 -12.10 -4.78
CA ASP A 175 -26.11 -12.49 -6.17
C ASP A 175 -26.67 -13.86 -6.55
N LYS A 176 -26.78 -14.77 -5.57
CA LYS A 176 -27.35 -16.13 -5.78
C LYS A 176 -28.88 -16.13 -5.76
N TYR A 177 -29.47 -15.23 -4.98
CA TYR A 177 -30.90 -15.08 -4.77
C TYR A 177 -31.29 -13.59 -4.95
N PRO A 178 -31.43 -13.10 -6.19
CA PRO A 178 -31.72 -11.68 -6.47
C PRO A 178 -33.07 -11.19 -5.94
N ASP A 179 -33.99 -12.10 -5.67
CA ASP A 179 -35.28 -11.86 -5.04
C ASP A 179 -35.16 -11.61 -3.51
N LEU A 180 -34.00 -11.85 -2.93
CA LEU A 180 -33.71 -11.66 -1.51
C LEU A 180 -32.58 -10.62 -1.30
N PRO A 181 -32.71 -9.36 -1.78
CA PRO A 181 -31.60 -8.40 -1.79
C PRO A 181 -31.16 -7.95 -0.40
N LYS A 182 -31.97 -8.18 0.63
CA LYS A 182 -31.68 -7.84 2.03
C LYS A 182 -31.17 -9.04 2.84
N ALA A 183 -30.95 -10.20 2.21
CA ALA A 183 -30.45 -11.38 2.91
C ALA A 183 -29.00 -11.14 3.38
N THR A 184 -28.74 -11.37 4.67
CA THR A 184 -27.42 -11.24 5.30
C THR A 184 -26.73 -12.58 5.56
N GLY A 185 -27.42 -13.70 5.25
CA GLY A 185 -26.84 -15.04 5.39
C GLY A 185 -25.64 -15.24 4.45
N ILE A 186 -24.63 -15.95 4.92
CA ILE A 186 -23.44 -16.29 4.12
C ILE A 186 -23.50 -17.78 3.81
N ILE A 187 -23.34 -18.13 2.52
CA ILE A 187 -23.34 -19.50 2.06
C ILE A 187 -21.90 -19.94 1.84
N VAL A 188 -21.44 -20.84 2.69
CA VAL A 188 -20.11 -21.43 2.62
C VAL A 188 -20.20 -22.82 2.01
N THR A 189 -19.42 -23.08 0.98
CA THR A 189 -19.36 -24.36 0.28
C THR A 189 -17.97 -24.97 0.25
N ASP A 190 -16.93 -24.22 0.61
CA ASP A 190 -15.53 -24.64 0.59
C ASP A 190 -14.71 -23.82 1.60
N LEU A 191 -13.46 -24.19 1.81
CA LEU A 191 -12.41 -23.42 2.45
C LEU A 191 -11.80 -22.47 1.39
N MET A 192 -11.07 -21.45 1.66
CA MET A 192 -10.95 -20.56 2.82
C MET A 192 -12.10 -19.55 2.78
N TYR A 193 -13.06 -19.67 3.62
CA TYR A 193 -14.18 -18.73 3.66
C TYR A 193 -13.95 -17.57 4.65
N LYS A 194 -13.00 -17.76 5.54
CA LYS A 194 -12.50 -16.72 6.45
C LYS A 194 -10.98 -16.73 6.47
N HIS A 195 -10.42 -15.54 6.62
CA HIS A 195 -9.03 -15.31 6.99
C HIS A 195 -9.04 -14.59 8.33
N TRP A 196 -8.68 -15.30 9.42
CA TRP A 196 -8.91 -14.88 10.80
C TRP A 196 -10.39 -14.54 11.06
N ASP A 197 -10.72 -13.26 11.33
CA ASP A 197 -12.09 -12.77 11.56
C ASP A 197 -12.75 -12.16 10.32
N GLU A 198 -12.01 -11.98 9.23
CA GLU A 198 -12.52 -11.43 7.98
C GLU A 198 -13.12 -12.50 7.06
N TRP A 199 -14.27 -12.18 6.46
CA TRP A 199 -14.87 -13.02 5.42
C TRP A 199 -14.13 -12.85 4.09
N VAL A 200 -13.75 -13.94 3.45
CA VAL A 200 -13.13 -13.94 2.12
C VAL A 200 -14.23 -13.83 1.06
N THR A 201 -14.55 -12.62 0.67
CA THR A 201 -15.53 -12.29 -0.38
C THR A 201 -14.90 -11.61 -1.58
N THR A 202 -13.74 -11.05 -1.39
CA THR A 202 -12.90 -10.37 -2.38
C THR A 202 -11.47 -10.92 -2.32
N ALA A 203 -10.71 -10.71 -3.37
CA ALA A 203 -9.27 -10.93 -3.41
C ALA A 203 -8.56 -9.66 -3.91
N PRO A 204 -7.41 -9.28 -3.34
CA PRO A 204 -6.60 -8.21 -3.91
C PRO A 204 -6.01 -8.67 -5.23
N HIS A 205 -6.14 -7.84 -6.28
CA HIS A 205 -5.52 -8.04 -7.58
C HIS A 205 -4.56 -6.89 -7.90
N PRO A 206 -3.47 -7.16 -8.62
CA PRO A 206 -2.60 -6.14 -9.18
C PRO A 206 -3.18 -5.61 -10.49
N PHE A 207 -3.29 -4.29 -10.58
CA PHE A 207 -3.76 -3.58 -11.76
C PHE A 207 -2.62 -2.75 -12.35
N VAL A 208 -2.56 -2.65 -13.67
CA VAL A 208 -1.69 -1.72 -14.39
C VAL A 208 -2.56 -0.74 -15.16
N ALA A 209 -2.22 0.54 -15.04
CA ALA A 209 -2.85 1.62 -15.81
C ALA A 209 -1.80 2.45 -16.54
N ASP A 210 -2.13 2.99 -17.70
CA ASP A 210 -1.34 4.05 -18.32
C ASP A 210 -1.48 5.35 -17.52
N PHE A 211 -0.39 6.11 -17.40
CA PHE A 211 -0.32 7.34 -16.64
C PHE A 211 0.33 8.45 -17.48
N ASP A 212 -0.39 9.51 -17.73
CA ASP A 212 0.10 10.67 -18.49
C ASP A 212 0.72 11.78 -17.63
N GLY A 213 0.88 11.53 -16.33
CA GLY A 213 1.33 12.50 -15.35
C GLY A 213 0.21 13.31 -14.69
N ASN A 214 -1.05 13.15 -15.13
CA ASN A 214 -2.23 13.83 -14.61
C ASN A 214 -3.34 12.86 -14.22
N ALA A 215 -3.57 11.83 -15.02
CA ALA A 215 -4.64 10.86 -14.83
C ALA A 215 -4.22 9.45 -15.29
N ILE A 216 -4.98 8.45 -14.88
CA ILE A 216 -4.82 7.07 -15.33
C ILE A 216 -5.85 6.73 -16.43
N SER A 217 -5.47 5.80 -17.30
CA SER A 217 -6.32 5.25 -18.36
C SER A 217 -5.91 3.80 -18.66
N ASN A 218 -6.68 3.10 -19.50
CA ASN A 218 -6.36 1.74 -19.95
C ASN A 218 -6.00 0.78 -18.81
N ILE A 219 -6.88 0.72 -17.79
CA ILE A 219 -6.67 -0.11 -16.60
C ILE A 219 -6.81 -1.58 -16.98
N VAL A 220 -5.84 -2.37 -16.63
CA VAL A 220 -5.77 -3.82 -16.85
C VAL A 220 -5.59 -4.53 -15.52
N ASP A 221 -6.48 -5.46 -15.21
CA ASP A 221 -6.33 -6.43 -14.11
C ASP A 221 -5.38 -7.55 -14.59
N ILE A 222 -4.26 -7.75 -13.91
CA ILE A 222 -3.27 -8.80 -14.25
C ILE A 222 -3.82 -10.21 -14.00
N LEU A 223 -4.75 -10.35 -13.06
CA LEU A 223 -5.39 -11.60 -12.66
C LEU A 223 -6.83 -11.71 -13.16
N ASP A 224 -7.23 -10.96 -14.20
CA ASP A 224 -8.61 -10.96 -14.70
C ASP A 224 -9.15 -12.38 -14.92
N GLY A 225 -10.30 -12.66 -14.29
CA GLY A 225 -10.93 -13.97 -14.32
C GLY A 225 -10.32 -15.04 -13.41
N GLU A 226 -9.22 -14.77 -12.70
CA GLU A 226 -8.61 -15.68 -11.75
C GLU A 226 -9.15 -15.42 -10.32
N PRO A 227 -9.36 -16.49 -9.51
CA PRO A 227 -9.88 -16.33 -8.14
C PRO A 227 -8.76 -16.14 -7.10
N TYR A 228 -7.54 -15.91 -7.53
CA TYR A 228 -6.36 -15.87 -6.67
C TYR A 228 -6.08 -14.48 -6.15
N GLU A 229 -5.36 -14.41 -5.04
CA GLU A 229 -4.93 -13.14 -4.43
C GLU A 229 -3.48 -12.80 -4.76
N SER A 230 -3.23 -11.56 -5.08
CA SER A 230 -1.91 -10.93 -5.14
C SER A 230 -2.04 -9.44 -4.85
N PRO A 231 -1.37 -8.91 -3.80
CA PRO A 231 -0.49 -9.61 -2.86
C PRO A 231 -1.23 -10.59 -1.95
N MET A 232 -0.48 -11.46 -1.29
CA MET A 232 -1.04 -12.51 -0.45
C MET A 232 -1.43 -11.98 0.93
N LYS A 233 -2.62 -12.34 1.38
CA LYS A 233 -3.05 -12.09 2.77
C LYS A 233 -2.28 -12.99 3.76
N PRO A 234 -2.12 -12.57 5.06
CA PRO A 234 -2.68 -11.35 5.64
C PRO A 234 -1.77 -10.12 5.55
N TRP A 235 -0.50 -10.28 5.22
CA TRP A 235 0.52 -9.23 5.39
C TRP A 235 1.09 -8.68 4.09
N GLY A 236 0.78 -9.28 2.96
CA GLY A 236 1.32 -8.85 1.67
C GLY A 236 0.76 -7.49 1.25
N GLY A 237 1.62 -6.67 0.69
CA GLY A 237 1.34 -5.36 0.15
C GLY A 237 2.09 -5.12 -1.16
N ILE A 238 2.36 -3.86 -1.47
CA ILE A 238 3.02 -3.46 -2.72
C ILE A 238 4.43 -4.04 -2.88
N GLU A 239 5.09 -4.42 -1.78
CA GLU A 239 6.40 -5.07 -1.78
C GLU A 239 6.39 -6.45 -2.46
N GLN A 240 5.22 -7.06 -2.62
CA GLN A 240 5.05 -8.31 -3.36
C GLN A 240 4.91 -8.13 -4.87
N LEU A 241 5.00 -6.89 -5.34
CA LEU A 241 4.88 -6.50 -6.74
C LEU A 241 6.10 -5.69 -7.18
N ALA A 242 6.67 -5.97 -8.33
CA ALA A 242 7.86 -5.26 -8.81
C ALA A 242 7.81 -4.97 -10.31
N TRP A 243 8.10 -3.73 -10.70
CA TRP A 243 8.39 -3.36 -12.07
C TRP A 243 9.78 -3.86 -12.50
N ASN A 244 9.89 -4.34 -13.72
CA ASN A 244 11.19 -4.45 -14.36
C ASN A 244 11.72 -3.07 -14.80
N THR A 245 13.01 -2.98 -15.10
CA THR A 245 13.66 -1.70 -15.43
C THR A 245 13.19 -1.07 -16.74
N THR A 246 12.60 -1.86 -17.65
CA THR A 246 12.06 -1.40 -18.95
C THR A 246 10.57 -1.05 -18.91
N SER A 247 9.90 -1.15 -17.75
CA SER A 247 8.49 -0.78 -17.53
C SER A 247 7.48 -1.57 -18.38
N ASP A 248 7.84 -2.74 -18.84
CA ASP A 248 7.01 -3.60 -19.68
C ASP A 248 6.66 -4.95 -19.05
N LYS A 249 7.18 -5.23 -17.83
CA LYS A 249 6.85 -6.44 -17.07
C LYS A 249 6.62 -6.12 -15.60
N VAL A 250 5.73 -6.91 -14.99
CA VAL A 250 5.46 -6.90 -13.55
C VAL A 250 5.73 -8.29 -13.00
N ALA A 251 6.64 -8.39 -12.03
CA ALA A 251 6.76 -9.57 -11.20
C ALA A 251 5.80 -9.44 -10.01
N TYR A 252 5.15 -10.55 -9.63
CA TYR A 252 4.23 -10.56 -8.51
C TYR A 252 4.24 -11.90 -7.78
N THR A 253 4.00 -11.85 -6.47
CA THR A 253 3.83 -13.03 -5.62
C THR A 253 2.39 -13.50 -5.67
N CYS A 254 2.14 -14.79 -5.87
CA CYS A 254 0.79 -15.34 -5.84
C CYS A 254 0.78 -16.80 -5.40
N ARG A 255 -0.24 -17.19 -4.63
CA ARG A 255 -0.54 -18.58 -4.33
C ARG A 255 -1.72 -19.02 -5.20
N LYS A 256 -1.44 -19.62 -6.37
CA LYS A 256 -2.49 -20.08 -7.29
C LYS A 256 -3.11 -21.41 -6.81
N LYS A 257 -3.76 -21.34 -5.66
CA LYS A 257 -4.52 -22.46 -5.03
C LYS A 257 -5.86 -21.94 -4.53
N THR A 258 -6.83 -22.84 -4.39
CA THR A 258 -8.17 -22.56 -3.84
C THR A 258 -8.61 -23.67 -2.89
N GLY A 259 -9.65 -23.41 -2.10
CA GLY A 259 -10.28 -24.40 -1.23
C GLY A 259 -9.32 -25.00 -0.21
N LEU A 260 -9.43 -26.31 -0.01
CA LEU A 260 -8.57 -27.05 0.92
C LEU A 260 -7.07 -26.91 0.57
N ALA A 261 -6.72 -26.90 -0.73
CA ALA A 261 -5.32 -26.78 -1.15
C ALA A 261 -4.71 -25.43 -0.71
N TYR A 262 -5.48 -24.34 -0.74
CA TYR A 262 -5.04 -23.05 -0.20
C TYR A 262 -4.87 -23.11 1.32
N ALA A 263 -5.79 -23.77 2.03
CA ALA A 263 -5.80 -23.82 3.50
C ALA A 263 -4.62 -24.59 4.12
N ILE A 264 -4.04 -25.55 3.40
CA ILE A 264 -2.98 -26.44 3.93
C ILE A 264 -1.61 -26.17 3.33
N SER A 265 -1.50 -25.40 2.25
CA SER A 265 -0.25 -25.13 1.56
C SER A 265 0.23 -23.71 1.81
N THR A 266 1.52 -23.55 2.07
CA THR A 266 2.21 -22.26 2.13
C THR A 266 2.88 -21.91 0.80
N ASN A 267 2.84 -22.80 -0.19
CA ASN A 267 3.51 -22.61 -1.47
C ASN A 267 2.93 -21.41 -2.22
N SER A 268 3.77 -20.41 -2.42
CA SER A 268 3.56 -19.28 -3.32
C SER A 268 4.71 -19.19 -4.30
N ASP A 269 4.41 -18.66 -5.47
CA ASP A 269 5.38 -18.51 -6.55
C ASP A 269 5.53 -17.06 -6.98
N ILE A 270 6.66 -16.77 -7.64
CA ILE A 270 6.87 -15.52 -8.36
C ILE A 270 6.45 -15.70 -9.81
N TYR A 271 5.46 -14.91 -10.21
CA TYR A 271 4.97 -14.83 -11.58
C TYR A 271 5.47 -13.54 -12.23
N VAL A 272 5.72 -13.59 -13.53
CA VAL A 272 6.09 -12.43 -14.33
C VAL A 272 5.06 -12.24 -15.44
N TYR A 273 4.32 -11.14 -15.38
CA TYR A 273 3.37 -10.73 -16.41
C TYR A 273 4.05 -9.78 -17.39
N ASP A 274 3.94 -10.07 -18.68
CA ASP A 274 4.45 -9.25 -19.78
C ASP A 274 3.30 -8.41 -20.36
N LEU A 275 3.42 -7.08 -20.29
CA LEU A 275 2.38 -6.15 -20.72
C LEU A 275 2.15 -6.16 -22.22
N ASN A 276 3.17 -6.51 -23.00
CA ASN A 276 3.10 -6.51 -24.46
C ASN A 276 2.38 -7.76 -24.99
N THR A 277 2.76 -8.92 -24.44
CA THR A 277 2.19 -10.22 -24.86
C THR A 277 0.96 -10.62 -24.07
N LYS A 278 0.74 -10.00 -22.89
CA LYS A 278 -0.30 -10.33 -21.92
C LYS A 278 -0.18 -11.77 -21.40
N GLN A 279 1.01 -12.30 -21.36
CA GLN A 279 1.30 -13.65 -20.86
C GLN A 279 1.99 -13.60 -19.51
N THR A 280 1.70 -14.60 -18.69
CA THR A 280 2.31 -14.81 -17.37
C THR A 280 3.18 -16.05 -17.40
N VAL A 281 4.36 -15.94 -16.81
CA VAL A 281 5.29 -17.06 -16.60
C VAL A 281 5.55 -17.23 -15.12
N ASN A 282 5.46 -18.46 -14.61
CA ASN A 282 5.93 -18.82 -13.27
C ASN A 282 7.44 -19.05 -13.32
N ILE A 283 8.21 -18.28 -12.55
CA ILE A 283 9.67 -18.40 -12.54
C ILE A 283 10.21 -19.22 -11.35
N THR A 284 9.35 -19.69 -10.45
CA THR A 284 9.76 -20.46 -9.25
C THR A 284 9.01 -21.77 -9.06
N GLU A 285 8.38 -22.30 -10.11
CA GLU A 285 7.51 -23.50 -10.11
C GLU A 285 8.15 -24.74 -9.43
N GLU A 286 9.48 -24.86 -9.47
CA GLU A 286 10.21 -25.99 -8.88
C GLU A 286 10.30 -25.93 -7.35
N ASN A 287 10.20 -24.75 -6.73
CA ASN A 287 10.15 -24.60 -5.27
C ASN A 287 8.77 -24.94 -4.73
N LYS A 288 8.68 -25.50 -3.54
CA LYS A 288 7.40 -25.92 -2.93
C LYS A 288 7.06 -25.16 -1.65
N GLY A 289 7.92 -24.25 -1.21
CA GLY A 289 7.66 -23.36 -0.08
C GLY A 289 7.23 -21.96 -0.52
N TYR A 290 7.39 -21.00 0.35
CA TYR A 290 7.15 -19.58 0.03
C TYR A 290 8.20 -19.04 -0.91
N ASP A 291 7.77 -18.37 -1.98
CA ASP A 291 8.57 -17.43 -2.76
C ASP A 291 7.82 -16.08 -2.77
N THR A 292 8.47 -15.02 -2.24
CA THR A 292 7.82 -13.72 -2.00
C THR A 292 8.75 -12.55 -2.30
N ASN A 293 8.17 -11.34 -2.40
CA ASN A 293 8.88 -10.06 -2.45
C ASN A 293 9.93 -9.98 -3.58
N PRO A 294 9.50 -10.13 -4.85
CA PRO A 294 10.41 -10.05 -5.98
C PRO A 294 10.96 -8.63 -6.16
N GLN A 295 12.26 -8.53 -6.50
CA GLN A 295 12.89 -7.26 -6.87
C GLN A 295 13.83 -7.45 -8.05
N TYR A 296 13.75 -6.55 -9.03
CA TYR A 296 14.70 -6.51 -10.14
C TYR A 296 15.94 -5.73 -9.76
N SER A 297 17.09 -6.19 -10.21
CA SER A 297 18.34 -5.43 -10.07
C SER A 297 18.29 -4.13 -10.89
N PRO A 298 18.95 -3.06 -10.44
CA PRO A 298 18.93 -1.77 -11.16
C PRO A 298 19.48 -1.83 -12.59
N ASP A 299 20.37 -2.79 -12.87
CA ASP A 299 20.91 -3.03 -14.21
C ASP A 299 20.00 -3.89 -15.11
N GLY A 300 18.88 -4.39 -14.56
CA GLY A 300 17.90 -5.21 -15.27
C GLY A 300 18.35 -6.61 -15.62
N LYS A 301 19.46 -7.11 -15.04
CA LYS A 301 20.00 -8.43 -15.36
C LYS A 301 19.54 -9.55 -14.44
N TYR A 302 19.08 -9.21 -13.26
CA TYR A 302 18.71 -10.16 -12.23
C TYR A 302 17.33 -9.85 -11.65
N ILE A 303 16.70 -10.88 -11.11
CA ILE A 303 15.58 -10.78 -10.20
C ILE A 303 15.94 -11.56 -8.92
N ALA A 304 15.66 -10.98 -7.78
CA ALA A 304 15.86 -11.58 -6.47
C ALA A 304 14.52 -11.71 -5.74
N TRP A 305 14.40 -12.70 -4.84
CA TRP A 305 13.22 -12.90 -4.00
C TRP A 305 13.56 -13.63 -2.71
N GLN A 306 12.69 -13.52 -1.72
CA GLN A 306 12.75 -14.31 -0.50
C GLN A 306 12.13 -15.68 -0.74
N SER A 307 12.74 -16.75 -0.19
CA SER A 307 12.34 -18.13 -0.47
C SER A 307 12.49 -19.03 0.75
N MET A 308 11.40 -19.70 1.12
CA MET A 308 11.43 -20.86 2.01
C MET A 308 11.35 -22.15 1.19
N GLU A 309 11.84 -23.28 1.74
CA GLU A 309 12.00 -24.50 0.96
C GLU A 309 10.79 -25.42 1.01
N ARG A 310 10.13 -25.50 2.18
CA ARG A 310 9.15 -26.56 2.47
C ARG A 310 7.72 -26.04 2.49
N ASP A 311 6.84 -26.72 1.77
CA ASP A 311 5.41 -26.49 1.84
C ASP A 311 4.84 -26.80 3.23
N GLY A 312 3.94 -25.96 3.75
CA GLY A 312 3.30 -26.10 5.04
C GLY A 312 4.20 -25.85 6.25
N TYR A 313 5.40 -25.31 6.06
CA TYR A 313 6.37 -25.10 7.14
C TYR A 313 6.86 -23.66 7.25
N GLU A 314 6.07 -22.83 7.91
CA GLU A 314 6.31 -21.38 8.05
C GLU A 314 7.53 -21.02 8.93
N ALA A 315 8.08 -21.97 9.68
CA ALA A 315 9.30 -21.79 10.48
C ALA A 315 10.58 -22.13 9.71
N ASP A 316 10.49 -22.30 8.41
CA ASP A 316 11.66 -22.55 7.55
C ASP A 316 12.52 -21.28 7.43
N GLN A 317 13.81 -21.48 7.10
CA GLN A 317 14.70 -20.35 6.85
C GLN A 317 14.26 -19.57 5.62
N ASN A 318 14.07 -18.26 5.80
CA ASN A 318 13.81 -17.36 4.69
C ASN A 318 15.13 -16.98 4.00
N ARG A 319 15.34 -17.51 2.80
CA ARG A 319 16.56 -17.41 2.00
C ARG A 319 16.45 -16.29 0.98
N LEU A 320 17.57 -15.75 0.54
CA LEU A 320 17.64 -14.89 -0.64
C LEU A 320 18.01 -15.72 -1.87
N MET A 321 17.11 -15.78 -2.83
CA MET A 321 17.33 -16.37 -4.14
C MET A 321 17.52 -15.28 -5.19
N VAL A 322 18.35 -15.57 -6.19
CA VAL A 322 18.63 -14.66 -7.32
C VAL A 322 18.63 -15.45 -8.60
N MET A 323 17.96 -14.97 -9.63
CA MET A 323 17.96 -15.52 -10.98
C MET A 323 18.57 -14.54 -11.98
N ASN A 324 19.46 -15.03 -12.83
CA ASN A 324 19.92 -14.31 -14.00
C ASN A 324 18.82 -14.34 -15.08
N LEU A 325 18.35 -13.17 -15.55
CA LEU A 325 17.23 -13.07 -16.48
C LEU A 325 17.58 -13.50 -17.92
N GLU A 326 18.86 -13.50 -18.28
CA GLU A 326 19.31 -13.93 -19.60
C GLU A 326 19.46 -15.46 -19.67
N THR A 327 20.06 -16.06 -18.64
CA THR A 327 20.38 -17.50 -18.64
C THR A 327 19.33 -18.36 -17.94
N GLY A 328 18.48 -17.78 -17.09
CA GLY A 328 17.55 -18.49 -16.21
C GLY A 328 18.24 -19.17 -15.02
N GLU A 329 19.56 -19.05 -14.87
CA GLU A 329 20.29 -19.67 -13.77
C GLU A 329 19.90 -19.07 -12.43
N LYS A 330 19.52 -19.93 -11.47
CA LYS A 330 19.16 -19.56 -10.10
C LYS A 330 20.24 -19.92 -9.12
N ARG A 331 20.48 -19.07 -8.14
CA ARG A 331 21.44 -19.30 -7.06
C ARG A 331 20.87 -18.91 -5.71
N PHE A 332 21.26 -19.62 -4.68
CA PHE A 332 21.02 -19.30 -3.28
C PHE A 332 22.05 -18.24 -2.84
N ALA A 333 21.68 -16.96 -2.90
CA ALA A 333 22.61 -15.85 -2.67
C ALA A 333 23.03 -15.71 -1.20
N SER A 334 22.12 -16.00 -0.25
CA SER A 334 22.41 -15.97 1.19
C SER A 334 22.97 -17.30 1.73
N LYS A 335 23.54 -18.16 0.88
CA LYS A 335 24.13 -19.44 1.32
C LYS A 335 25.23 -19.19 2.35
N GLY A 336 25.12 -19.82 3.52
CA GLY A 336 26.04 -19.64 4.65
C GLY A 336 25.65 -18.53 5.62
N PHE A 337 24.56 -17.81 5.36
CA PHE A 337 23.94 -16.93 6.32
C PHE A 337 22.89 -17.73 7.12
N GLU A 338 23.11 -17.87 8.43
CA GLU A 338 22.33 -18.78 9.27
C GLU A 338 21.02 -18.18 9.80
N SER A 339 20.75 -16.88 9.55
CA SER A 339 19.52 -16.20 9.94
C SER A 339 18.56 -16.03 8.76
N ASN A 340 17.35 -15.61 9.04
CA ASN A 340 16.38 -15.24 8.02
C ASN A 340 16.81 -13.98 7.28
N VAL A 341 16.49 -13.90 6.01
CA VAL A 341 16.53 -12.66 5.22
C VAL A 341 15.14 -12.02 5.32
N ASP A 342 14.98 -11.04 6.21
CA ASP A 342 13.70 -10.38 6.44
C ASP A 342 13.44 -9.26 5.42
N ALA A 343 14.51 -8.64 4.90
CA ALA A 343 14.44 -7.65 3.83
C ALA A 343 15.76 -7.63 3.04
N PHE A 344 15.70 -7.12 1.82
CA PHE A 344 16.88 -6.88 0.97
C PHE A 344 16.60 -5.70 0.02
N ILE A 345 17.66 -5.09 -0.48
CA ILE A 345 17.64 -3.95 -1.41
C ILE A 345 18.71 -4.12 -2.49
#